data_debe30236740190044d07c2b5ca286b2
#
_entry.id   debe30236740190044d07c2b5ca286b2
#
_cell.length_a   1.000
_cell.length_b   1.000
_cell.length_c   1.000
_cell.angle_alpha   90.00
_cell.angle_beta   90.00
_cell.angle_gamma   90.00
#
_symmetry.space_group_name_H-M   'P 1'
#
loop_
_entity.id
_entity.type
_entity.pdbx_description
1 polymer ?
#
loop_
_entity_poly.entity_id
_entity_poly.type
_entity_poly.pdbx_seq_one_letter_code
_entity_poly.pdbx_strand_id
1 'polypeptide(L)'
;MSEAYGAQVDGTTTRFRVRSPRAGAVQLCLFADGRETRIPMQRDGDDWCASVPQDCTGLRYGYRADGTWAPERGAWFDPAKLLVDPYAVELDRRFSFDWSLSEFGVDTAALVPRAVVPPALPDVAPAAPRFTPGGLIYELNVRALTRLHPDVPEALRGTVGALAQPAVIAHLKRLHVAAVELMPIVAWIDERHLPALGLANGWGYNPVAPMALDPGLVPGDLAELRATVAALHAEGIGVILDIVLNHTGESDVLGPILSLRGLDDAAYARRPDGTLVNDTGCGNTLDFANPAVRRLALDTLRHFVRRCGVDGFRFDLGPVLARGPGFDPQAPFFAELAADPWLADRVLIAEPWDCGPGGYQLGRFPTNWLEWNDRFRDDGRRFWRGD
;
A
#
# COMPACT_ATOMS: atom_id res chain seq x y z
N MET A 1 11.23 5.17 22.33
CA MET A 1 10.32 5.16 21.15
C MET A 1 11.20 4.95 19.94
N SER A 2 10.93 3.95 19.08
CA SER A 2 11.65 3.75 17.83
C SER A 2 11.41 4.98 16.95
N GLU A 3 12.49 5.53 16.36
CA GLU A 3 12.36 6.67 15.43
C GLU A 3 11.53 6.28 14.21
N ALA A 4 10.71 7.23 13.70
CA ALA A 4 9.84 7.00 12.56
C ALA A 4 10.66 6.88 11.26
N TYR A 5 10.22 6.00 10.36
CA TYR A 5 10.73 5.91 8.99
C TYR A 5 10.14 7.00 8.09
N GLY A 6 10.72 7.15 6.91
CA GLY A 6 10.32 8.16 5.95
C GLY A 6 10.90 9.54 6.22
N ALA A 7 10.32 10.55 5.60
CA ALA A 7 10.67 11.95 5.80
C ALA A 7 9.88 12.56 6.96
N GLN A 8 10.57 13.13 7.94
CA GLN A 8 9.99 13.78 9.13
C GLN A 8 10.48 15.22 9.24
N VAL A 9 9.57 16.16 9.13
CA VAL A 9 9.88 17.60 9.33
C VAL A 9 9.74 17.94 10.81
N ASP A 10 10.80 18.51 11.40
CA ASP A 10 10.85 18.96 12.77
C ASP A 10 11.42 20.39 12.82
N GLY A 11 10.52 21.36 12.84
CA GLY A 11 10.88 22.78 12.76
C GLY A 11 11.61 23.12 11.45
N THR A 12 12.89 23.49 11.57
CA THR A 12 13.74 23.86 10.44
C THR A 12 14.63 22.71 9.94
N THR A 13 14.38 21.50 10.38
CA THR A 13 15.18 20.32 9.99
C THR A 13 14.27 19.24 9.46
N THR A 14 14.67 18.57 8.38
CA THR A 14 14.00 17.37 7.90
C THR A 14 14.91 16.16 8.07
N ARG A 15 14.40 15.13 8.74
CA ARG A 15 15.10 13.86 8.92
C ARG A 15 14.53 12.83 7.96
N PHE A 16 15.42 12.02 7.39
CA PHE A 16 15.09 10.91 6.49
C PHE A 16 15.66 9.63 7.09
N ARG A 17 14.83 8.60 7.18
CA ARG A 17 15.24 7.28 7.67
C ARG A 17 14.67 6.19 6.76
N VAL A 18 15.53 5.26 6.33
CA VAL A 18 15.14 4.12 5.50
C VAL A 18 15.90 2.88 5.96
N ARG A 19 15.20 1.74 5.93
CA ARG A 19 15.80 0.44 6.22
C ARG A 19 16.49 -0.10 4.97
N SER A 20 17.76 -0.50 5.14
CA SER A 20 18.54 -1.20 4.10
C SER A 20 19.69 -1.97 4.75
N PRO A 21 19.41 -3.14 5.37
CA PRO A 21 20.35 -3.82 6.27
C PRO A 21 21.60 -4.33 5.56
N ARG A 22 21.50 -4.66 4.27
CA ARG A 22 22.56 -5.25 3.47
C ARG A 22 23.26 -4.27 2.53
N ALA A 23 22.82 -3.02 2.47
CA ALA A 23 23.48 -1.99 1.66
C ALA A 23 24.88 -1.67 2.20
N GLY A 24 25.84 -1.46 1.29
CA GLY A 24 27.16 -0.93 1.59
C GLY A 24 27.16 0.58 1.75
N ALA A 25 26.30 1.28 1.02
CA ALA A 25 26.05 2.72 1.12
C ALA A 25 24.63 3.05 0.67
N VAL A 26 24.04 4.11 1.24
CA VAL A 26 22.78 4.68 0.80
C VAL A 26 22.93 6.20 0.65
N GLN A 27 22.34 6.73 -0.39
CA GLN A 27 22.28 8.16 -0.67
C GLN A 27 20.83 8.63 -0.66
N LEU A 28 20.56 9.69 0.08
CA LEU A 28 19.34 10.48 -0.08
C LEU A 28 19.49 11.35 -1.33
N CYS A 29 18.53 11.25 -2.24
CA CYS A 29 18.45 12.06 -3.44
C CYS A 29 17.35 13.09 -3.29
N LEU A 30 17.69 14.37 -3.27
CA LEU A 30 16.75 15.50 -3.27
C LEU A 30 16.67 16.08 -4.67
N PHE A 31 15.45 16.43 -5.08
CA PHE A 31 15.19 16.97 -6.43
C PHE A 31 14.59 18.37 -6.33
N ALA A 32 15.33 19.35 -6.80
CA ALA A 32 14.89 20.74 -6.93
C ALA A 32 15.34 21.31 -8.27
N ASP A 33 14.53 22.11 -8.91
CA ASP A 33 14.83 22.83 -10.18
C ASP A 33 15.39 21.89 -11.28
N GLY A 34 14.85 20.67 -11.35
CA GLY A 34 15.29 19.67 -12.33
C GLY A 34 16.64 19.01 -12.04
N ARG A 35 17.26 19.30 -10.90
CA ARG A 35 18.56 18.75 -10.48
C ARG A 35 18.40 17.74 -9.35
N GLU A 36 19.21 16.69 -9.40
CA GLU A 36 19.38 15.71 -8.32
C GLU A 36 20.59 16.12 -7.44
N THR A 37 20.37 16.28 -6.14
CA THR A 37 21.42 16.47 -5.14
C THR A 37 21.49 15.21 -4.30
N ARG A 38 22.67 14.58 -4.23
CA ARG A 38 22.88 13.33 -3.46
C ARG A 38 23.59 13.63 -2.15
N ILE A 39 23.00 13.15 -1.06
CA ILE A 39 23.52 13.32 0.30
C ILE A 39 23.83 11.91 0.83
N PRO A 40 25.09 11.59 1.18
CA PRO A 40 25.43 10.33 1.83
C PRO A 40 24.69 10.19 3.15
N MET A 41 24.04 9.05 3.37
CA MET A 41 23.37 8.75 4.62
C MET A 41 24.30 8.05 5.60
N GLN A 42 24.03 8.20 6.88
CA GLN A 42 24.78 7.55 7.96
C GLN A 42 24.06 6.26 8.36
N ARG A 43 24.82 5.19 8.53
CA ARG A 43 24.29 3.90 8.97
C ARG A 43 24.02 3.90 10.48
N ASP A 44 22.84 3.45 10.85
CA ASP A 44 22.38 3.23 12.23
C ASP A 44 21.77 1.83 12.34
N GLY A 45 22.60 0.84 12.66
CA GLY A 45 22.21 -0.57 12.66
C GLY A 45 21.81 -1.07 11.26
N ASP A 46 20.54 -1.43 11.12
CA ASP A 46 19.93 -1.88 9.86
C ASP A 46 19.38 -0.72 9.02
N ASP A 47 19.37 0.47 9.57
CA ASP A 47 18.79 1.66 8.97
C ASP A 47 19.87 2.63 8.48
N TRP A 48 19.42 3.56 7.63
CA TRP A 48 20.21 4.67 7.13
C TRP A 48 19.48 5.97 7.37
N CYS A 49 20.20 6.96 7.88
CA CYS A 49 19.65 8.24 8.33
C CYS A 49 20.38 9.41 7.69
N ALA A 50 19.63 10.47 7.37
CA ALA A 50 20.17 11.76 6.99
C ALA A 50 19.34 12.88 7.63
N SER A 51 20.02 13.98 8.02
CA SER A 51 19.36 15.19 8.50
C SER A 51 19.72 16.36 7.58
N VAL A 52 18.72 17.03 7.07
CA VAL A 52 18.86 18.21 6.20
C VAL A 52 18.44 19.43 7.02
N PRO A 53 19.34 20.44 7.20
CA PRO A 53 19.07 21.60 8.07
C PRO A 53 18.17 22.63 7.38
N GLN A 54 17.03 22.17 6.86
CA GLN A 54 15.96 22.99 6.28
C GLN A 54 14.63 22.25 6.36
N ASP A 55 13.52 22.98 6.29
CA ASP A 55 12.21 22.44 6.01
C ASP A 55 12.15 22.00 4.54
N CYS A 56 12.03 20.70 4.29
CA CYS A 56 11.95 20.12 2.95
C CYS A 56 10.51 19.89 2.48
N THR A 57 9.49 20.39 3.18
CA THR A 57 8.09 20.22 2.77
C THR A 57 7.89 20.57 1.29
N GLY A 58 7.28 19.67 0.54
CA GLY A 58 7.05 19.79 -0.90
C GLY A 58 8.26 19.42 -1.77
N LEU A 59 9.46 19.20 -1.20
CA LEU A 59 10.60 18.70 -1.98
C LEU A 59 10.39 17.23 -2.36
N ARG A 60 10.83 16.90 -3.56
CA ARG A 60 10.83 15.53 -4.06
C ARG A 60 12.10 14.82 -3.64
N TYR A 61 11.96 13.55 -3.24
CA TYR A 61 13.11 12.75 -2.81
C TYR A 61 12.96 11.29 -3.22
N GLY A 62 14.06 10.56 -3.07
CA GLY A 62 14.17 9.11 -3.19
C GLY A 62 15.53 8.66 -2.69
N TYR A 63 15.84 7.40 -2.89
CA TYR A 63 17.09 6.83 -2.43
C TYR A 63 17.86 6.17 -3.57
N ARG A 64 19.18 6.06 -3.42
CA ARG A 64 20.02 5.17 -4.20
C ARG A 64 20.83 4.33 -3.23
N ALA A 65 20.88 3.02 -3.48
CA ALA A 65 21.60 2.08 -2.62
C ALA A 65 22.68 1.37 -3.42
N ASP A 66 23.86 1.24 -2.81
CA ASP A 66 25.00 0.52 -3.36
C ASP A 66 25.33 -0.71 -2.52
N GLY A 67 25.79 -1.78 -3.15
CA GLY A 67 26.09 -3.04 -2.48
C GLY A 67 26.32 -4.18 -3.49
N THR A 68 26.07 -5.39 -3.04
CA THR A 68 26.24 -6.58 -3.88
C THR A 68 25.11 -6.65 -4.93
N TRP A 69 25.49 -6.91 -6.19
CA TRP A 69 24.57 -7.30 -7.24
C TRP A 69 24.66 -8.82 -7.45
N ALA A 70 23.68 -9.55 -6.97
CA ALA A 70 23.53 -10.99 -7.09
C ALA A 70 22.03 -11.37 -7.01
N PRO A 71 21.23 -11.07 -8.05
CA PRO A 71 19.77 -11.25 -8.06
C PRO A 71 19.32 -12.65 -7.68
N GLU A 72 20.07 -13.68 -8.07
CA GLU A 72 19.82 -15.08 -7.73
C GLU A 72 19.90 -15.36 -6.20
N ARG A 73 20.53 -14.45 -5.45
CA ARG A 73 20.66 -14.50 -3.97
C ARG A 73 19.85 -13.43 -3.27
N GLY A 74 18.97 -12.71 -4.00
CA GLY A 74 18.20 -11.61 -3.46
C GLY A 74 19.05 -10.40 -3.09
N ALA A 75 20.08 -10.08 -3.86
CA ALA A 75 20.89 -8.87 -3.71
C ALA A 75 20.80 -8.04 -4.99
N TRP A 76 20.05 -6.94 -4.93
CA TRP A 76 19.67 -6.13 -6.09
C TRP A 76 20.19 -4.70 -6.01
N PHE A 77 21.34 -4.49 -5.33
CA PHE A 77 21.87 -3.15 -5.17
C PHE A 77 22.47 -2.64 -6.48
N ASP A 78 21.87 -1.56 -6.98
CA ASP A 78 22.31 -0.86 -8.20
C ASP A 78 22.20 0.65 -7.95
N PRO A 79 23.32 1.38 -7.78
CA PRO A 79 23.30 2.81 -7.50
C PRO A 79 22.76 3.67 -8.66
N ALA A 80 22.57 3.07 -9.85
CA ALA A 80 21.87 3.73 -10.95
C ALA A 80 20.35 3.79 -10.74
N LYS A 81 19.76 2.92 -9.89
CA LYS A 81 18.32 2.90 -9.62
C LYS A 81 17.92 3.98 -8.64
N LEU A 82 16.95 4.83 -9.03
CA LEU A 82 16.22 5.64 -8.07
C LEU A 82 15.16 4.77 -7.38
N LEU A 83 15.17 4.75 -6.06
CA LEU A 83 14.28 3.94 -5.24
C LEU A 83 13.30 4.84 -4.49
N VAL A 84 12.01 4.49 -4.55
CA VAL A 84 10.96 5.14 -3.79
C VAL A 84 11.06 4.69 -2.33
N ASP A 85 10.86 5.62 -1.42
CA ASP A 85 10.77 5.31 0.00
C ASP A 85 9.58 4.37 0.27
N PRO A 86 9.79 3.19 0.90
CA PRO A 86 8.68 2.32 1.31
C PRO A 86 7.67 3.01 2.25
N TYR A 87 8.10 4.08 2.94
CA TYR A 87 7.28 4.90 3.82
C TYR A 87 6.81 6.21 3.16
N ALA A 88 6.94 6.33 1.84
CA ALA A 88 6.38 7.48 1.11
C ALA A 88 4.85 7.53 1.30
N VAL A 89 4.34 8.71 1.60
CA VAL A 89 2.89 8.96 1.76
C VAL A 89 2.31 9.77 0.60
N GLU A 90 3.16 10.34 -0.24
CA GLU A 90 2.81 11.14 -1.41
C GLU A 90 3.84 10.91 -2.52
N LEU A 91 3.37 10.85 -3.77
CA LEU A 91 4.21 10.70 -4.97
C LEU A 91 3.94 11.84 -5.95
N ASP A 92 4.99 12.28 -6.66
CA ASP A 92 4.87 13.38 -7.63
C ASP A 92 4.12 12.99 -8.92
N ARG A 93 3.95 11.69 -9.20
CA ARG A 93 3.23 11.14 -10.35
C ARG A 93 2.94 9.65 -10.19
N ARG A 94 2.17 9.09 -11.11
CA ARG A 94 1.92 7.64 -11.21
C ARG A 94 3.17 6.89 -11.69
N PHE A 95 3.26 5.62 -11.30
CA PHE A 95 4.21 4.69 -11.90
C PHE A 95 3.86 4.39 -13.36
N SER A 96 4.89 4.17 -14.17
CA SER A 96 4.77 3.67 -15.53
C SER A 96 5.81 2.59 -15.74
N PHE A 97 5.42 1.46 -16.33
CA PHE A 97 6.35 0.37 -16.59
C PHE A 97 7.27 0.69 -17.77
N ASP A 98 8.55 0.42 -17.59
CA ASP A 98 9.59 0.46 -18.62
C ASP A 98 10.60 -0.66 -18.32
N TRP A 99 11.09 -1.35 -19.35
CA TRP A 99 12.05 -2.46 -19.18
C TRP A 99 13.36 -2.03 -18.53
N SER A 100 13.80 -0.80 -18.75
CA SER A 100 15.01 -0.25 -18.15
C SER A 100 14.95 -0.16 -16.61
N LEU A 101 13.76 -0.25 -16.02
CA LEU A 101 13.59 -0.34 -14.56
C LEU A 101 14.22 -1.62 -13.97
N SER A 102 14.39 -2.66 -14.78
CA SER A 102 14.99 -3.94 -14.38
C SER A 102 16.46 -4.08 -14.83
N GLU A 103 16.96 -3.24 -15.75
CA GLU A 103 18.29 -3.36 -16.33
C GLU A 103 19.36 -2.80 -15.39
N PHE A 104 20.38 -3.58 -15.07
CA PHE A 104 21.52 -3.15 -14.24
C PHE A 104 22.29 -1.98 -14.86
N GLY A 105 22.64 -0.99 -14.05
CA GLY A 105 23.46 0.16 -14.45
C GLY A 105 22.71 1.24 -15.24
N VAL A 106 21.41 1.07 -15.51
CA VAL A 106 20.60 2.07 -16.19
C VAL A 106 20.00 3.04 -15.17
N ASP A 107 20.23 4.36 -15.34
CA ASP A 107 19.66 5.39 -14.47
C ASP A 107 18.15 5.51 -14.67
N THR A 108 17.39 5.32 -13.60
CA THR A 108 15.93 5.33 -13.62
C THR A 108 15.30 6.61 -13.04
N ALA A 109 16.09 7.65 -12.71
CA ALA A 109 15.58 8.88 -12.07
C ALA A 109 14.54 9.65 -12.90
N ALA A 110 14.56 9.50 -14.22
CA ALA A 110 13.56 10.09 -15.10
C ALA A 110 12.23 9.31 -15.14
N LEU A 111 12.26 8.01 -14.82
CA LEU A 111 11.14 7.07 -14.96
C LEU A 111 10.39 6.88 -13.65
N VAL A 112 11.12 6.67 -12.56
CA VAL A 112 10.53 6.37 -11.25
C VAL A 112 9.88 7.62 -10.66
N PRO A 113 8.63 7.54 -10.15
CA PRO A 113 8.04 8.59 -9.35
C PRO A 113 8.90 8.91 -8.12
N ARG A 114 8.84 10.15 -7.68
CA ARG A 114 9.58 10.59 -6.50
C ARG A 114 8.62 10.74 -5.34
N ALA A 115 9.05 10.31 -4.17
CA ALA A 115 8.34 10.65 -2.95
C ALA A 115 8.38 12.18 -2.73
N VAL A 116 7.32 12.72 -2.16
CA VAL A 116 7.23 14.12 -1.77
C VAL A 116 7.26 14.20 -0.25
N VAL A 117 8.02 15.13 0.31
CA VAL A 117 7.99 15.40 1.75
C VAL A 117 6.63 16.04 2.07
N PRO A 118 5.73 15.35 2.80
CA PRO A 118 4.38 15.83 2.96
C PRO A 118 4.31 17.02 3.92
N PRO A 119 3.32 17.90 3.76
CA PRO A 119 2.99 18.88 4.79
C PRO A 119 2.51 18.17 6.06
N ALA A 120 2.65 18.82 7.20
CA ALA A 120 2.13 18.31 8.45
C ALA A 120 0.61 18.15 8.36
N LEU A 121 0.13 16.92 8.50
CA LEU A 121 -1.30 16.62 8.62
C LEU A 121 -1.54 16.06 10.03
N PRO A 122 -2.28 16.74 10.91
CA PRO A 122 -2.54 16.26 12.26
C PRO A 122 -3.40 15.00 12.22
N ASP A 123 -3.29 14.16 13.26
CA ASP A 123 -4.16 13.01 13.42
C ASP A 123 -5.63 13.43 13.53
N VAL A 124 -6.54 12.58 13.07
CA VAL A 124 -7.96 12.73 13.38
C VAL A 124 -8.21 12.33 14.84
N ALA A 125 -9.28 12.85 15.42
CA ALA A 125 -9.70 12.40 16.74
C ALA A 125 -10.05 10.91 16.69
N PRO A 126 -9.56 10.09 17.64
CA PRO A 126 -9.95 8.68 17.71
C PRO A 126 -11.47 8.53 17.82
N ALA A 127 -12.03 7.65 16.97
CA ALA A 127 -13.47 7.35 16.97
C ALA A 127 -13.66 5.85 16.69
N ALA A 128 -14.72 5.28 17.24
CA ALA A 128 -15.12 3.92 16.90
C ALA A 128 -15.53 3.82 15.43
N PRO A 129 -15.35 2.66 14.79
CA PRO A 129 -15.79 2.40 13.42
C PRO A 129 -17.30 2.66 13.27
N ARG A 130 -17.70 3.19 12.12
CA ARG A 130 -19.12 3.41 11.80
C ARG A 130 -19.86 2.12 11.42
N PHE A 131 -19.15 1.18 10.83
CA PHE A 131 -19.70 -0.12 10.45
C PHE A 131 -19.81 -1.06 11.65
N THR A 132 -20.95 -1.78 11.72
CA THR A 132 -21.13 -2.92 12.63
C THR A 132 -21.54 -4.17 11.84
N PRO A 133 -21.13 -5.38 12.26
CA PRO A 133 -21.53 -6.63 11.60
C PRO A 133 -23.05 -6.74 11.41
N GLY A 134 -23.47 -7.19 10.23
CA GLY A 134 -24.87 -7.25 9.80
C GLY A 134 -25.29 -6.09 8.88
N GLY A 135 -24.50 -5.04 8.75
CA GLY A 135 -24.68 -3.99 7.75
C GLY A 135 -24.23 -4.42 6.36
N LEU A 136 -24.73 -3.72 5.33
CA LEU A 136 -24.30 -3.93 3.94
C LEU A 136 -22.97 -3.22 3.69
N ILE A 137 -21.96 -3.97 3.27
CA ILE A 137 -20.71 -3.43 2.70
C ILE A 137 -20.87 -3.38 1.19
N TYR A 138 -20.57 -2.22 0.60
CA TYR A 138 -20.60 -2.00 -0.84
C TYR A 138 -19.16 -1.85 -1.35
N GLU A 139 -18.61 -2.95 -1.90
CA GLU A 139 -17.33 -2.93 -2.59
C GLU A 139 -17.44 -2.15 -3.89
N LEU A 140 -16.51 -1.22 -4.12
CA LEU A 140 -16.52 -0.40 -5.32
C LEU A 140 -15.12 -0.09 -5.84
N ASN A 141 -15.02 -0.08 -7.17
CA ASN A 141 -13.90 0.54 -7.86
C ASN A 141 -14.15 2.04 -7.97
N VAL A 142 -13.30 2.86 -7.33
CA VAL A 142 -13.45 4.32 -7.24
C VAL A 142 -13.64 4.96 -8.61
N ARG A 143 -12.80 4.58 -9.58
CA ARG A 143 -12.86 5.12 -10.93
C ARG A 143 -14.14 4.69 -11.65
N ALA A 144 -14.50 3.42 -11.60
CA ALA A 144 -15.62 2.88 -12.35
C ALA A 144 -16.97 3.44 -11.87
N LEU A 145 -17.13 3.63 -10.54
CA LEU A 145 -18.38 4.08 -9.95
C LEU A 145 -18.86 5.43 -10.52
N THR A 146 -17.95 6.38 -10.67
CA THR A 146 -18.33 7.77 -10.99
C THR A 146 -17.86 8.28 -12.36
N ARG A 147 -17.04 7.50 -13.11
CA ARG A 147 -16.41 7.95 -14.36
C ARG A 147 -17.43 8.49 -15.39
N LEU A 148 -18.60 7.89 -15.46
CA LEU A 148 -19.67 8.26 -16.39
C LEU A 148 -20.90 8.85 -15.68
N HIS A 149 -20.79 9.19 -14.39
CA HIS A 149 -21.93 9.66 -13.60
C HIS A 149 -22.33 11.09 -14.04
N PRO A 150 -23.55 11.32 -14.53
CA PRO A 150 -23.96 12.61 -15.09
C PRO A 150 -23.98 13.74 -14.07
N ASP A 151 -24.38 13.42 -12.82
CA ASP A 151 -24.58 14.41 -11.74
C ASP A 151 -23.31 14.64 -10.89
N VAL A 152 -22.17 14.02 -11.25
CA VAL A 152 -20.89 14.29 -10.62
C VAL A 152 -20.11 15.29 -11.48
N PRO A 153 -19.53 16.37 -10.91
CA PRO A 153 -18.70 17.31 -11.65
C PRO A 153 -17.59 16.59 -12.42
N GLU A 154 -17.37 16.96 -13.69
CA GLU A 154 -16.45 16.24 -14.57
C GLU A 154 -15.03 16.12 -14.00
N ALA A 155 -14.53 17.16 -13.35
CA ALA A 155 -13.22 17.21 -12.74
C ALA A 155 -13.04 16.22 -11.57
N LEU A 156 -14.15 15.78 -10.94
CA LEU A 156 -14.11 14.83 -9.83
C LEU A 156 -14.40 13.39 -10.26
N ARG A 157 -14.91 13.17 -11.48
CA ARG A 157 -15.30 11.84 -11.95
C ARG A 157 -14.13 10.88 -11.95
N GLY A 158 -14.31 9.75 -11.25
CA GLY A 158 -13.31 8.71 -11.13
C GLY A 158 -12.28 8.95 -10.03
N THR A 159 -12.49 9.95 -9.16
CA THR A 159 -11.64 10.21 -7.99
C THR A 159 -12.35 9.83 -6.68
N VAL A 160 -11.58 9.73 -5.60
CA VAL A 160 -12.11 9.48 -4.24
C VAL A 160 -13.04 10.63 -3.82
N GLY A 161 -12.72 11.88 -4.16
CA GLY A 161 -13.55 13.05 -3.84
C GLY A 161 -14.94 13.01 -4.48
N ALA A 162 -15.13 12.23 -5.55
CA ALA A 162 -16.44 12.01 -6.15
C ALA A 162 -17.41 11.27 -5.21
N LEU A 163 -16.89 10.44 -4.30
CA LEU A 163 -17.72 9.68 -3.35
C LEU A 163 -18.44 10.59 -2.35
N ALA A 164 -17.90 11.77 -2.08
CA ALA A 164 -18.52 12.78 -1.23
C ALA A 164 -19.62 13.61 -1.93
N GLN A 165 -19.89 13.36 -3.23
CA GLN A 165 -20.90 14.12 -3.95
C GLN A 165 -22.32 13.70 -3.55
N PRO A 166 -23.28 14.65 -3.44
CA PRO A 166 -24.62 14.36 -2.97
C PRO A 166 -25.32 13.25 -3.75
N ALA A 167 -25.12 13.17 -5.07
CA ALA A 167 -25.74 12.15 -5.91
C ALA A 167 -25.22 10.73 -5.58
N VAL A 168 -23.93 10.60 -5.28
CA VAL A 168 -23.32 9.32 -4.89
C VAL A 168 -23.77 8.92 -3.50
N ILE A 169 -23.74 9.84 -2.54
CA ILE A 169 -24.25 9.60 -1.17
C ILE A 169 -25.72 9.19 -1.20
N ALA A 170 -26.55 9.89 -1.97
CA ALA A 170 -27.96 9.54 -2.12
C ALA A 170 -28.16 8.12 -2.71
N HIS A 171 -27.29 7.70 -3.64
CA HIS A 171 -27.31 6.34 -4.18
C HIS A 171 -26.98 5.31 -3.09
N LEU A 172 -25.90 5.50 -2.33
CA LEU A 172 -25.50 4.60 -1.24
C LEU A 172 -26.59 4.50 -0.16
N LYS A 173 -27.19 5.62 0.20
CA LYS A 173 -28.30 5.66 1.19
C LYS A 173 -29.55 4.91 0.70
N ARG A 174 -29.92 5.01 -0.59
CA ARG A 174 -31.04 4.23 -1.16
C ARG A 174 -30.82 2.73 -1.10
N LEU A 175 -29.55 2.30 -1.18
CA LEU A 175 -29.17 0.89 -1.04
C LEU A 175 -28.97 0.45 0.42
N HIS A 176 -29.16 1.36 1.39
CA HIS A 176 -28.89 1.11 2.82
C HIS A 176 -27.46 0.63 3.08
N VAL A 177 -26.47 1.18 2.35
CA VAL A 177 -25.06 0.86 2.54
C VAL A 177 -24.61 1.34 3.91
N ALA A 178 -24.06 0.42 4.72
CA ALA A 178 -23.51 0.74 6.03
C ALA A 178 -22.01 1.12 5.94
N ALA A 179 -21.28 0.55 4.98
CA ALA A 179 -19.92 0.95 4.70
C ALA A 179 -19.60 0.75 3.20
N VAL A 180 -18.74 1.60 2.66
CA VAL A 180 -18.10 1.36 1.37
C VAL A 180 -16.74 0.68 1.60
N GLU A 181 -16.44 -0.31 0.76
CA GLU A 181 -15.12 -0.92 0.66
C GLU A 181 -14.49 -0.43 -0.64
N LEU A 182 -13.41 0.34 -0.51
CA LEU A 182 -12.72 0.91 -1.67
C LEU A 182 -11.67 -0.10 -2.16
N MET A 183 -11.83 -0.62 -3.39
CA MET A 183 -10.75 -1.33 -4.08
C MET A 183 -9.47 -0.49 -4.02
N PRO A 184 -8.26 -1.08 -4.19
CA PRO A 184 -7.00 -0.41 -3.86
C PRO A 184 -6.88 1.01 -4.43
N ILE A 185 -6.55 1.96 -3.55
CA ILE A 185 -6.33 3.38 -3.89
C ILE A 185 -4.88 3.83 -3.67
N VAL A 186 -4.01 2.92 -3.22
CA VAL A 186 -2.58 3.20 -3.05
C VAL A 186 -1.87 3.16 -4.40
N ALA A 187 -0.71 3.77 -4.51
CA ALA A 187 0.06 3.86 -5.74
C ALA A 187 0.54 2.48 -6.23
N TRP A 188 0.21 2.15 -7.46
CA TRP A 188 0.58 0.89 -8.12
C TRP A 188 1.32 1.11 -9.44
N ILE A 189 1.96 0.07 -9.95
CA ILE A 189 2.52 -0.01 -11.29
C ILE A 189 1.73 -0.99 -12.15
N ASP A 190 1.59 -0.71 -13.44
CA ASP A 190 0.99 -1.65 -14.40
C ASP A 190 1.86 -2.92 -14.53
N GLU A 191 1.23 -4.07 -14.69
CA GLU A 191 1.92 -5.31 -15.02
C GLU A 191 2.61 -5.19 -16.37
N ARG A 192 3.83 -5.72 -16.46
CA ARG A 192 4.73 -5.57 -17.62
C ARG A 192 4.15 -5.95 -18.99
N HIS A 193 3.10 -6.78 -19.02
CA HIS A 193 2.46 -7.20 -20.27
C HIS A 193 1.36 -6.24 -20.75
N LEU A 194 0.80 -5.39 -19.88
CA LEU A 194 -0.33 -4.53 -20.21
C LEU A 194 0.03 -3.39 -21.18
N PRO A 195 1.14 -2.65 -21.02
CA PRO A 195 1.48 -1.55 -21.92
C PRO A 195 1.62 -1.98 -23.39
N ALA A 196 2.20 -3.15 -23.64
CA ALA A 196 2.34 -3.69 -24.98
C ALA A 196 0.99 -4.00 -25.66
N LEU A 197 -0.07 -4.20 -24.87
CA LEU A 197 -1.44 -4.42 -25.33
C LEU A 197 -2.27 -3.13 -25.39
N GLY A 198 -1.69 -1.97 -25.05
CA GLY A 198 -2.41 -0.71 -24.93
C GLY A 198 -3.39 -0.69 -23.75
N LEU A 199 -3.17 -1.53 -22.74
CA LEU A 199 -3.99 -1.67 -21.55
C LEU A 199 -3.27 -1.09 -20.32
N ALA A 200 -4.04 -0.81 -19.27
CA ALA A 200 -3.55 -0.39 -17.96
C ALA A 200 -4.28 -1.16 -16.86
N ASN A 201 -3.63 -1.34 -15.72
CA ASN A 201 -4.24 -1.92 -14.53
C ASN A 201 -5.34 -0.98 -13.99
N GLY A 202 -6.58 -1.45 -14.01
CA GLY A 202 -7.73 -0.69 -13.53
C GLY A 202 -8.16 -1.04 -12.10
N TRP A 203 -7.54 -2.03 -11.45
CA TRP A 203 -7.94 -2.54 -10.14
C TRP A 203 -7.02 -2.11 -9.00
N GLY A 204 -5.72 -1.88 -9.29
CA GLY A 204 -4.76 -1.39 -8.30
C GLY A 204 -4.07 -2.46 -7.45
N TYR A 205 -4.30 -3.76 -7.68
CA TYR A 205 -3.68 -4.86 -6.91
C TYR A 205 -2.22 -5.11 -7.33
N ASN A 206 -1.42 -4.06 -7.47
CA ASN A 206 0.00 -4.17 -7.81
C ASN A 206 0.82 -3.02 -7.15
N PRO A 207 0.72 -2.86 -5.80
CA PRO A 207 1.23 -1.70 -5.10
C PRO A 207 2.76 -1.64 -5.08
N VAL A 208 3.30 -0.42 -4.97
CA VAL A 208 4.75 -0.19 -4.78
C VAL A 208 5.03 0.50 -3.45
N ALA A 209 4.27 1.54 -3.10
CA ALA A 209 4.40 2.29 -1.86
C ALA A 209 3.06 2.20 -1.10
N PRO A 210 2.97 1.38 -0.03
CA PRO A 210 1.68 1.02 0.56
C PRO A 210 0.98 2.16 1.30
N MET A 211 1.67 3.27 1.62
CA MET A 211 1.09 4.46 2.26
C MET A 211 0.80 5.60 1.28
N ALA A 212 1.41 5.59 0.08
CA ALA A 212 1.18 6.63 -0.90
C ALA A 212 -0.10 6.37 -1.68
N LEU A 213 -0.95 7.38 -1.81
CA LEU A 213 -2.16 7.29 -2.62
C LEU A 213 -1.84 7.42 -4.12
N ASP A 214 -2.65 6.77 -4.98
CA ASP A 214 -2.51 6.92 -6.43
C ASP A 214 -2.95 8.33 -6.86
N PRO A 215 -2.07 9.16 -7.47
CA PRO A 215 -2.40 10.55 -7.80
C PRO A 215 -3.54 10.70 -8.83
N GLY A 216 -3.89 9.64 -9.53
CA GLY A 216 -5.01 9.67 -10.48
C GLY A 216 -6.36 9.32 -9.84
N LEU A 217 -6.35 8.63 -8.70
CA LEU A 217 -7.57 8.35 -7.93
C LEU A 217 -7.78 9.36 -6.80
N VAL A 218 -6.70 9.91 -6.24
CA VAL A 218 -6.73 10.83 -5.10
C VAL A 218 -5.84 12.05 -5.41
N PRO A 219 -6.24 12.91 -6.34
CA PRO A 219 -5.41 14.04 -6.76
C PRO A 219 -5.16 15.08 -5.67
N GLY A 220 -5.98 15.10 -4.62
CA GLY A 220 -5.80 15.95 -3.43
C GLY A 220 -5.16 15.21 -2.24
N ASP A 221 -4.49 14.09 -2.48
CA ASP A 221 -3.72 13.30 -1.52
C ASP A 221 -4.52 12.91 -0.25
N LEU A 222 -3.85 12.76 0.86
CA LEU A 222 -4.47 12.41 2.15
C LEU A 222 -5.56 13.39 2.59
N ALA A 223 -5.46 14.67 2.21
CA ALA A 223 -6.47 15.68 2.56
C ALA A 223 -7.79 15.40 1.86
N GLU A 224 -7.78 14.96 0.60
CA GLU A 224 -8.98 14.56 -0.14
C GLU A 224 -9.60 13.31 0.46
N LEU A 225 -8.80 12.26 0.71
CA LEU A 225 -9.29 11.03 1.34
C LEU A 225 -9.92 11.33 2.70
N ARG A 226 -9.24 12.12 3.55
CA ARG A 226 -9.75 12.54 4.86
C ARG A 226 -11.08 13.29 4.76
N ALA A 227 -11.19 14.23 3.83
CA ALA A 227 -12.42 14.98 3.62
C ALA A 227 -13.57 14.09 3.14
N THR A 228 -13.28 13.12 2.26
CA THR A 228 -14.24 12.16 1.76
C THR A 228 -14.72 11.22 2.86
N VAL A 229 -13.81 10.68 3.68
CA VAL A 229 -14.17 9.87 4.85
C VAL A 229 -15.08 10.66 5.80
N ALA A 230 -14.71 11.90 6.11
CA ALA A 230 -15.53 12.75 6.98
C ALA A 230 -16.94 13.02 6.42
N ALA A 231 -17.07 13.22 5.10
CA ALA A 231 -18.35 13.43 4.44
C ALA A 231 -19.23 12.16 4.49
N LEU A 232 -18.68 10.98 4.25
CA LEU A 232 -19.40 9.70 4.35
C LEU A 232 -19.79 9.41 5.80
N HIS A 233 -18.92 9.66 6.77
CA HIS A 233 -19.20 9.54 8.19
C HIS A 233 -20.34 10.45 8.66
N ALA A 234 -20.44 11.66 8.13
CA ALA A 234 -21.56 12.58 8.44
C ALA A 234 -22.92 11.99 8.03
N GLU A 235 -22.92 11.10 7.05
CA GLU A 235 -24.12 10.39 6.56
C GLU A 235 -24.29 8.99 7.16
N GLY A 236 -23.44 8.61 8.13
CA GLY A 236 -23.48 7.33 8.82
C GLY A 236 -22.89 6.16 8.00
N ILE A 237 -22.12 6.43 6.96
CA ILE A 237 -21.51 5.43 6.08
C ILE A 237 -20.03 5.27 6.48
N GLY A 238 -19.63 4.05 6.85
CA GLY A 238 -18.23 3.72 7.13
C GLY A 238 -17.38 3.60 5.85
N VAL A 239 -16.05 3.68 6.03
CA VAL A 239 -15.09 3.52 4.93
C VAL A 239 -14.06 2.45 5.28
N ILE A 240 -13.98 1.42 4.46
CA ILE A 240 -13.04 0.30 4.54
C ILE A 240 -12.10 0.40 3.34
N LEU A 241 -10.80 0.25 3.56
CA LEU A 241 -9.82 0.18 2.47
C LEU A 241 -9.47 -1.26 2.15
N ASP A 242 -9.54 -1.63 0.89
CA ASP A 242 -8.93 -2.85 0.39
C ASP A 242 -7.41 -2.63 0.30
N ILE A 243 -6.66 -3.43 1.06
CA ILE A 243 -5.22 -3.21 1.23
C ILE A 243 -4.41 -4.43 0.79
N VAL A 244 -3.45 -4.19 -0.08
CA VAL A 244 -2.55 -5.22 -0.60
C VAL A 244 -1.24 -5.16 0.18
N LEU A 245 -1.06 -6.07 1.13
CA LEU A 245 0.15 -6.18 1.95
C LEU A 245 0.87 -7.53 1.75
N ASN A 246 0.40 -8.33 0.79
CA ASN A 246 0.91 -9.67 0.55
C ASN A 246 2.02 -9.73 -0.51
N HIS A 247 2.09 -8.77 -1.41
CA HIS A 247 3.09 -8.65 -2.48
C HIS A 247 3.34 -7.20 -2.89
N THR A 248 4.27 -6.99 -3.80
CA THR A 248 4.52 -5.68 -4.43
C THR A 248 4.56 -5.78 -5.94
N GLY A 249 4.34 -4.64 -6.61
CA GLY A 249 4.47 -4.48 -8.06
C GLY A 249 5.90 -4.68 -8.60
N GLU A 250 6.88 -4.96 -7.74
CA GLU A 250 8.21 -5.39 -8.16
C GLU A 250 8.24 -6.81 -8.73
N SER A 251 7.13 -7.57 -8.58
CA SER A 251 6.83 -8.83 -9.27
C SER A 251 7.92 -9.93 -9.10
N ASP A 252 8.17 -10.73 -10.14
CA ASP A 252 9.18 -11.79 -10.17
C ASP A 252 10.60 -11.26 -10.45
N VAL A 253 11.54 -12.16 -10.71
CA VAL A 253 12.96 -11.83 -11.00
C VAL A 253 13.16 -10.97 -12.27
N LEU A 254 12.16 -10.84 -13.12
CA LEU A 254 12.15 -9.96 -14.30
C LEU A 254 11.46 -8.62 -14.03
N GLY A 255 10.94 -8.46 -12.83
CA GLY A 255 10.19 -7.25 -12.45
C GLY A 255 11.12 -6.06 -12.17
N PRO A 256 10.52 -4.85 -12.06
CA PRO A 256 11.26 -3.61 -11.87
C PRO A 256 11.92 -3.53 -10.48
N ILE A 257 12.95 -2.69 -10.36
CA ILE A 257 13.60 -2.32 -9.09
C ILE A 257 13.13 -0.92 -8.74
N LEU A 258 12.24 -0.81 -7.75
CA LEU A 258 11.50 0.42 -7.47
C LEU A 258 11.61 0.90 -6.01
N SER A 259 11.67 -0.02 -5.05
CA SER A 259 11.58 0.25 -3.63
C SER A 259 12.24 -0.86 -2.81
N LEU A 260 11.45 -1.78 -2.20
CA LEU A 260 11.94 -2.83 -1.31
C LEU A 260 12.99 -3.73 -1.98
N ARG A 261 12.83 -4.09 -3.25
CA ARG A 261 13.80 -4.92 -3.98
C ARG A 261 15.20 -4.33 -3.98
N GLY A 262 15.31 -3.02 -4.17
CA GLY A 262 16.59 -2.32 -4.19
C GLY A 262 17.09 -1.88 -2.81
N LEU A 263 16.22 -1.87 -1.79
CA LEU A 263 16.56 -1.44 -0.43
C LEU A 263 16.70 -2.63 0.54
N ASP A 264 15.69 -3.47 0.62
CA ASP A 264 15.60 -4.59 1.56
C ASP A 264 14.87 -5.79 0.95
N ASP A 265 15.52 -6.47 -0.02
CA ASP A 265 14.96 -7.66 -0.66
C ASP A 265 14.68 -8.82 0.34
N ALA A 266 15.24 -8.76 1.56
CA ALA A 266 14.87 -9.69 2.63
C ALA A 266 13.44 -9.52 3.14
N ALA A 267 12.72 -8.51 2.66
CA ALA A 267 11.27 -8.40 2.85
C ALA A 267 10.47 -9.46 2.07
N TYR A 268 11.07 -10.07 1.05
CA TYR A 268 10.41 -11.11 0.25
C TYR A 268 10.75 -12.51 0.73
N ALA A 269 9.72 -13.35 0.83
CA ALA A 269 9.88 -14.76 1.17
C ALA A 269 10.62 -15.53 0.07
N ARG A 270 11.58 -16.36 0.48
CA ARG A 270 12.41 -17.18 -0.40
C ARG A 270 12.42 -18.64 0.04
N ARG A 271 12.54 -19.54 -0.93
CA ARG A 271 12.81 -20.95 -0.68
C ARG A 271 14.27 -21.16 -0.29
N PRO A 272 14.64 -22.32 0.26
CA PRO A 272 16.04 -22.64 0.61
C PRO A 272 17.03 -22.56 -0.56
N ASP A 273 16.55 -22.73 -1.78
CA ASP A 273 17.36 -22.61 -3.00
C ASP A 273 17.55 -21.15 -3.45
N GLY A 274 16.99 -20.19 -2.73
CA GLY A 274 17.06 -18.76 -3.02
C GLY A 274 15.97 -18.24 -3.96
N THR A 275 15.10 -19.08 -4.52
CA THR A 275 14.01 -18.64 -5.41
C THR A 275 12.92 -17.93 -4.61
N LEU A 276 12.27 -16.92 -5.24
CA LEU A 276 11.13 -16.23 -4.62
C LEU A 276 9.96 -17.20 -4.40
N VAL A 277 9.30 -17.07 -3.27
CA VAL A 277 7.98 -17.65 -3.04
C VAL A 277 6.95 -16.84 -3.82
N ASN A 278 6.02 -17.52 -4.49
CA ASN A 278 4.96 -16.89 -5.27
C ASN A 278 3.59 -17.47 -4.86
N ASP A 279 3.26 -17.36 -3.58
CA ASP A 279 1.97 -17.79 -3.06
C ASP A 279 0.84 -16.80 -3.40
N THR A 280 1.21 -15.64 -3.93
CA THR A 280 0.31 -14.59 -4.37
C THR A 280 -0.11 -14.69 -5.83
N GLY A 281 0.65 -15.42 -6.64
CA GLY A 281 0.48 -15.44 -8.11
C GLY A 281 1.06 -14.21 -8.83
N CYS A 282 1.55 -13.20 -8.08
CA CYS A 282 2.04 -11.92 -8.61
C CYS A 282 3.55 -11.88 -8.84
N GLY A 283 4.26 -12.98 -8.52
CA GLY A 283 5.71 -13.11 -8.75
C GLY A 283 6.55 -13.00 -7.48
N ASN A 284 6.06 -12.39 -6.43
CA ASN A 284 6.67 -12.31 -5.11
C ASN A 284 5.65 -12.47 -3.99
N THR A 285 6.13 -12.69 -2.79
CA THR A 285 5.33 -12.76 -1.56
C THR A 285 6.11 -12.05 -0.46
N LEU A 286 5.49 -11.12 0.26
CA LEU A 286 6.11 -10.49 1.42
C LEU A 286 6.20 -11.49 2.58
N ASP A 287 7.33 -11.49 3.28
CA ASP A 287 7.63 -12.41 4.38
C ASP A 287 7.14 -11.87 5.72
N PHE A 288 5.95 -12.28 6.17
CA PHE A 288 5.40 -11.90 7.45
C PHE A 288 6.08 -12.56 8.68
N ALA A 289 6.98 -13.51 8.46
CA ALA A 289 7.89 -13.95 9.53
C ALA A 289 8.92 -12.84 9.87
N ASN A 290 9.22 -11.96 8.90
CA ASN A 290 10.13 -10.82 9.07
C ASN A 290 9.44 -9.68 9.87
N PRO A 291 9.98 -9.29 11.06
CA PRO A 291 9.40 -8.21 11.86
C PRO A 291 9.37 -6.85 11.14
N ALA A 292 10.31 -6.59 10.22
CA ALA A 292 10.33 -5.34 9.47
C ALA A 292 9.15 -5.24 8.49
N VAL A 293 8.74 -6.35 7.88
CA VAL A 293 7.55 -6.43 7.02
C VAL A 293 6.29 -6.19 7.86
N ARG A 294 6.15 -6.86 9.01
CA ARG A 294 5.01 -6.63 9.90
C ARG A 294 4.94 -5.19 10.39
N ARG A 295 6.09 -4.58 10.72
CA ARG A 295 6.15 -3.18 11.10
C ARG A 295 5.66 -2.26 9.98
N LEU A 296 6.14 -2.44 8.74
CA LEU A 296 5.68 -1.66 7.59
C LEU A 296 4.17 -1.81 7.39
N ALA A 297 3.65 -3.04 7.49
CA ALA A 297 2.23 -3.32 7.39
C ALA A 297 1.41 -2.59 8.48
N LEU A 298 1.79 -2.71 9.75
CA LEU A 298 1.10 -2.04 10.87
C LEU A 298 1.20 -0.51 10.77
N ASP A 299 2.36 0.03 10.37
CA ASP A 299 2.53 1.47 10.19
C ASP A 299 1.67 1.99 9.03
N THR A 300 1.49 1.20 7.96
CA THR A 300 0.55 1.49 6.87
C THR A 300 -0.89 1.58 7.37
N LEU A 301 -1.34 0.60 8.13
CA LEU A 301 -2.70 0.60 8.68
C LEU A 301 -2.93 1.78 9.65
N ARG A 302 -1.98 2.01 10.58
CA ARG A 302 -2.01 3.17 11.50
C ARG A 302 -2.06 4.49 10.75
N HIS A 303 -1.32 4.61 9.65
CA HIS A 303 -1.28 5.81 8.83
C HIS A 303 -2.68 6.19 8.35
N PHE A 304 -3.42 5.28 7.73
CA PHE A 304 -4.75 5.56 7.21
C PHE A 304 -5.79 5.80 8.32
N VAL A 305 -5.73 5.05 9.42
CA VAL A 305 -6.61 5.29 10.58
C VAL A 305 -6.35 6.66 11.19
N ARG A 306 -5.08 6.98 11.47
CA ARG A 306 -4.70 8.22 12.18
C ARG A 306 -4.91 9.46 11.31
N ARG A 307 -4.59 9.38 10.03
CA ARG A 307 -4.60 10.54 9.15
C ARG A 307 -5.95 10.78 8.47
N CYS A 308 -6.69 9.72 8.18
CA CYS A 308 -7.93 9.81 7.40
C CYS A 308 -9.17 9.36 8.17
N GLY A 309 -9.02 8.58 9.26
CA GLY A 309 -10.14 8.10 10.06
C GLY A 309 -10.90 6.94 9.43
N VAL A 310 -10.23 6.10 8.62
CA VAL A 310 -10.87 4.92 8.02
C VAL A 310 -11.32 3.93 9.08
N ASP A 311 -12.44 3.24 8.83
CA ASP A 311 -13.09 2.36 9.79
C ASP A 311 -12.48 0.97 9.83
N GLY A 312 -11.77 0.56 8.77
CA GLY A 312 -11.19 -0.77 8.71
C GLY A 312 -10.51 -1.09 7.40
N PHE A 313 -10.18 -2.37 7.25
CA PHE A 313 -9.42 -2.88 6.12
C PHE A 313 -9.93 -4.25 5.67
N ARG A 314 -9.98 -4.44 4.36
CA ARG A 314 -10.06 -5.75 3.74
C ARG A 314 -8.65 -6.13 3.28
N PHE A 315 -8.18 -7.29 3.69
CA PHE A 315 -6.84 -7.78 3.38
C PHE A 315 -6.90 -8.73 2.18
N ASP A 316 -6.32 -8.26 1.09
CA ASP A 316 -6.10 -9.06 -0.12
C ASP A 316 -5.21 -10.26 0.20
N LEU A 317 -5.59 -11.46 -0.29
CA LEU A 317 -4.89 -12.73 -0.05
C LEU A 317 -4.48 -12.90 1.43
N GLY A 318 -5.45 -12.76 2.33
CA GLY A 318 -5.23 -12.71 3.78
C GLY A 318 -4.36 -13.83 4.38
N PRO A 319 -4.34 -15.09 3.88
CA PRO A 319 -3.47 -16.13 4.44
C PRO A 319 -1.98 -15.80 4.39
N VAL A 320 -1.51 -14.95 3.46
CA VAL A 320 -0.11 -14.54 3.39
C VAL A 320 0.37 -13.84 4.67
N LEU A 321 -0.52 -13.08 5.32
CA LEU A 321 -0.22 -12.35 6.57
C LEU A 321 0.17 -13.27 7.74
N ALA A 322 -0.12 -14.57 7.60
CA ALA A 322 0.04 -15.58 8.63
C ALA A 322 0.86 -16.80 8.17
N ARG A 323 1.59 -16.68 7.06
CA ARG A 323 2.43 -17.76 6.57
C ARG A 323 3.81 -17.77 7.22
N GLY A 324 4.28 -19.01 7.56
CA GLY A 324 5.64 -19.23 7.97
C GLY A 324 5.95 -20.66 8.43
N PRO A 325 6.11 -21.68 7.58
CA PRO A 325 5.88 -21.82 6.13
C PRO A 325 4.43 -22.07 5.71
N GLY A 326 3.55 -22.51 6.61
CA GLY A 326 2.11 -22.71 6.39
C GLY A 326 1.30 -21.61 7.07
N PHE A 327 -0.04 -21.65 6.92
CA PHE A 327 -0.92 -20.74 7.63
C PHE A 327 -0.96 -21.05 9.12
N ASP A 328 -0.70 -20.05 9.95
CA ASP A 328 -0.80 -20.12 11.41
C ASP A 328 -1.85 -19.13 11.92
N PRO A 329 -3.00 -19.58 12.47
CA PRO A 329 -4.00 -18.68 13.04
C PRO A 329 -3.52 -17.91 14.27
N GLN A 330 -2.35 -18.24 14.81
CA GLN A 330 -1.68 -17.55 15.93
C GLN A 330 -0.47 -16.73 15.46
N ALA A 331 -0.37 -16.44 14.17
CA ALA A 331 0.74 -15.69 13.60
C ALA A 331 0.96 -14.36 14.34
N PRO A 332 2.22 -13.93 14.54
CA PRO A 332 2.56 -12.71 15.28
C PRO A 332 1.83 -11.46 14.79
N PHE A 333 1.58 -11.33 13.49
CA PHE A 333 0.88 -10.19 12.92
C PHE A 333 -0.52 -10.00 13.52
N PHE A 334 -1.27 -11.06 13.73
CA PHE A 334 -2.62 -10.98 14.32
C PHE A 334 -2.57 -10.49 15.77
N ALA A 335 -1.61 -10.98 16.55
CA ALA A 335 -1.42 -10.55 17.94
C ALA A 335 -0.95 -9.08 18.02
N GLU A 336 0.00 -8.68 17.17
CA GLU A 336 0.52 -7.32 17.08
C GLU A 336 -0.59 -6.33 16.69
N LEU A 337 -1.45 -6.70 15.73
CA LEU A 337 -2.59 -5.88 15.29
C LEU A 337 -3.66 -5.76 16.39
N ALA A 338 -3.99 -6.87 17.06
CA ALA A 338 -4.96 -6.88 18.15
C ALA A 338 -4.49 -6.08 19.40
N ALA A 339 -3.20 -5.96 19.61
CA ALA A 339 -2.60 -5.18 20.71
C ALA A 339 -2.44 -3.69 20.36
N ASP A 340 -2.66 -3.29 19.12
CA ASP A 340 -2.42 -1.93 18.67
C ASP A 340 -3.59 -1.01 19.04
N PRO A 341 -3.35 0.12 19.76
CA PRO A 341 -4.41 1.00 20.25
C PRO A 341 -5.20 1.72 19.14
N TRP A 342 -4.67 1.78 17.92
CA TRP A 342 -5.35 2.40 16.77
C TRP A 342 -6.06 1.37 15.88
N LEU A 343 -5.69 0.10 15.98
CA LEU A 343 -6.14 -0.96 15.07
C LEU A 343 -7.04 -2.00 15.73
N ALA A 344 -6.95 -2.16 17.05
CA ALA A 344 -7.62 -3.25 17.78
C ALA A 344 -9.15 -3.26 17.64
N ASP A 345 -9.78 -2.09 17.44
CA ASP A 345 -11.23 -1.94 17.31
C ASP A 345 -11.68 -1.76 15.84
N ARG A 346 -10.75 -1.78 14.89
CA ARG A 346 -11.10 -1.57 13.48
C ARG A 346 -11.82 -2.78 12.88
N VAL A 347 -12.61 -2.53 11.83
CA VAL A 347 -13.22 -3.58 11.02
C VAL A 347 -12.14 -4.28 10.22
N LEU A 348 -11.96 -5.57 10.43
CA LEU A 348 -10.95 -6.37 9.76
C LEU A 348 -11.64 -7.47 8.95
N ILE A 349 -11.38 -7.51 7.65
CA ILE A 349 -11.98 -8.45 6.72
C ILE A 349 -10.86 -9.20 6.01
N ALA A 350 -10.87 -10.53 6.07
CA ALA A 350 -9.95 -11.34 5.32
C ALA A 350 -10.57 -11.79 3.99
N GLU A 351 -9.80 -11.71 2.91
CA GLU A 351 -9.94 -12.64 1.81
C GLU A 351 -9.27 -13.94 2.23
N PRO A 352 -10.01 -15.02 2.54
CA PRO A 352 -9.44 -16.16 3.25
C PRO A 352 -8.83 -17.22 2.33
N TRP A 353 -8.21 -16.80 1.22
CA TRP A 353 -7.48 -17.67 0.29
C TRP A 353 -6.29 -16.94 -0.33
N ASP A 354 -5.32 -17.73 -0.76
CA ASP A 354 -4.21 -17.35 -1.63
C ASP A 354 -3.89 -18.46 -2.64
N CYS A 355 -2.89 -18.26 -3.51
CA CYS A 355 -2.53 -19.21 -4.56
C CYS A 355 -1.53 -20.28 -4.11
N GLY A 356 -1.03 -20.23 -2.89
CA GLY A 356 -0.03 -21.13 -2.35
C GLY A 356 -0.63 -22.47 -1.87
N PRO A 357 0.22 -23.44 -1.56
CA PRO A 357 -0.21 -24.70 -0.97
C PRO A 357 -0.97 -24.49 0.34
N GLY A 358 -2.16 -25.10 0.47
CA GLY A 358 -3.01 -24.91 1.65
C GLY A 358 -3.52 -23.49 1.81
N GLY A 359 -3.66 -22.73 0.72
CA GLY A 359 -4.05 -21.31 0.74
C GLY A 359 -5.51 -21.05 1.14
N TYR A 360 -6.42 -22.02 1.02
CA TYR A 360 -7.82 -21.83 1.40
C TYR A 360 -8.01 -21.99 2.91
N GLN A 361 -8.34 -20.90 3.61
CA GLN A 361 -8.38 -20.79 5.08
C GLN A 361 -9.69 -20.23 5.63
N LEU A 362 -10.81 -20.37 4.90
CA LEU A 362 -12.12 -19.93 5.35
C LEU A 362 -12.48 -20.51 6.73
N GLY A 363 -12.87 -19.64 7.67
CA GLY A 363 -13.22 -19.98 9.05
C GLY A 363 -12.01 -20.15 9.99
N ARG A 364 -10.80 -19.71 9.57
CA ARG A 364 -9.58 -19.90 10.36
C ARG A 364 -8.90 -18.60 10.83
N PHE A 365 -9.43 -17.45 10.45
CA PHE A 365 -8.97 -16.17 10.95
C PHE A 365 -9.42 -15.91 12.39
N PRO A 366 -8.84 -14.94 13.11
CA PRO A 366 -9.27 -14.61 14.47
C PRO A 366 -10.76 -14.29 14.54
N THR A 367 -11.43 -14.65 15.62
CA THR A 367 -12.89 -14.59 15.75
C THR A 367 -13.50 -13.19 15.64
N ASN A 368 -12.71 -12.14 15.81
CA ASN A 368 -13.13 -10.76 15.61
C ASN A 368 -12.95 -10.25 14.17
N TRP A 369 -12.44 -11.09 13.26
CA TRP A 369 -12.36 -10.77 11.84
C TRP A 369 -13.61 -11.22 11.11
N LEU A 370 -13.99 -10.49 10.10
CA LEU A 370 -14.91 -10.92 9.07
C LEU A 370 -14.13 -11.65 7.98
N GLU A 371 -14.81 -12.51 7.23
CA GLU A 371 -14.21 -13.23 6.11
C GLU A 371 -15.13 -13.17 4.90
N TRP A 372 -14.56 -12.94 3.73
CA TRP A 372 -15.30 -13.20 2.50
C TRP A 372 -15.65 -14.68 2.39
N ASN A 373 -16.90 -14.99 2.06
CA ASN A 373 -17.41 -16.34 2.06
C ASN A 373 -17.85 -16.76 0.64
N ASP A 374 -16.97 -17.48 -0.05
CA ASP A 374 -17.24 -18.00 -1.39
C ASP A 374 -18.39 -18.99 -1.44
N ARG A 375 -18.60 -19.79 -0.37
CA ARG A 375 -19.73 -20.73 -0.27
C ARG A 375 -21.05 -20.00 -0.21
N PHE A 376 -21.17 -18.98 0.63
CA PHE A 376 -22.36 -18.14 0.68
C PHE A 376 -22.61 -17.45 -0.67
N ARG A 377 -21.57 -16.89 -1.29
CA ARG A 377 -21.64 -16.29 -2.63
C ARG A 377 -22.20 -17.27 -3.65
N ASP A 378 -21.65 -18.47 -3.69
CA ASP A 378 -22.00 -19.45 -4.72
C ASP A 378 -23.40 -20.05 -4.47
N ASP A 379 -23.78 -20.31 -3.22
CA ASP A 379 -25.12 -20.77 -2.85
C ASP A 379 -26.17 -19.69 -3.14
N GLY A 380 -25.88 -18.43 -2.82
CA GLY A 380 -26.75 -17.31 -3.18
C GLY A 380 -26.95 -17.17 -4.69
N ARG A 381 -25.87 -17.32 -5.47
CA ARG A 381 -25.96 -17.31 -6.96
C ARG A 381 -26.77 -18.47 -7.49
N ARG A 382 -26.59 -19.70 -6.99
CA ARG A 382 -27.38 -20.86 -7.38
C ARG A 382 -28.85 -20.67 -7.07
N PHE A 383 -29.17 -20.22 -5.84
CA PHE A 383 -30.55 -19.95 -5.42
C PHE A 383 -31.27 -18.98 -6.36
N TRP A 384 -30.66 -17.84 -6.68
CA TRP A 384 -31.28 -16.83 -7.56
C TRP A 384 -31.31 -17.25 -9.04
N ARG A 385 -30.43 -18.12 -9.48
CA ARG A 385 -30.42 -18.67 -10.84
C ARG A 385 -31.35 -19.87 -11.01
N GLY A 386 -31.75 -20.52 -9.92
CA GLY A 386 -32.66 -21.68 -9.92
C GLY A 386 -31.96 -23.01 -10.16
N ASP A 387 -30.69 -23.13 -9.82
CA ASP A 387 -29.89 -24.37 -9.92
C ASP A 387 -30.03 -25.24 -8.66
#